data_bed137f7634b4d2e4e16e8e8a0752783
#
_entry.id   bed137f7634b4d2e4e16e8e8a0752783
#
_cell.length_a   1.000
_cell.length_b   1.000
_cell.length_c   1.000
_cell.angle_alpha   90.00
_cell.angle_beta   90.00
_cell.angle_gamma   90.00
#
_symmetry.space_group_name_H-M   'P 1'
#
loop_
_entity.id
_entity.type
_entity.pdbx_description
1 polymer ?
#
loop_
_entity_poly.entity_id
_entity_poly.type
_entity_poly.pdbx_seq_one_letter_code
_entity_poly.pdbx_strand_id
1 'polypeptide(L)'
;KGWLVTDDGLQSSVSGLNYSASFLVIAGGASGGTASGCGNSEGGGGGGAGGYRTSTQNINIGETITVTVGDGGAAISPSNTQGNSGSNSSITGAGLTTITSAGGGGGGKAATAGTAGGSGGGGGAGPSPAGAGGAGDTPSTTPAQGNNGGAGSDNSRAGAGGGAGG
;
A
#
# COMPACT_ATOMS: atom_id res chain seq x y z
N LYS A 1 54.98 17.16 18.80
CA LYS A 1 54.25 18.04 17.85
C LYS A 1 52.86 17.44 17.66
N GLY A 2 51.86 18.09 18.28
CA GLY A 2 50.46 17.68 18.10
C GLY A 2 49.95 18.20 16.76
N TRP A 3 49.11 17.40 16.09
CA TRP A 3 48.35 17.83 14.94
C TRP A 3 47.16 18.61 15.46
N LEU A 4 47.05 19.88 15.14
CA LEU A 4 45.86 20.65 15.34
C LEU A 4 45.02 20.47 14.07
N VAL A 5 43.96 19.69 14.13
CA VAL A 5 42.96 19.68 13.09
C VAL A 5 42.06 20.88 13.37
N THR A 6 42.29 21.98 12.66
CA THR A 6 41.33 23.09 12.65
C THR A 6 40.23 22.73 11.65
N ASP A 7 39.09 22.37 12.16
CA ASP A 7 37.99 21.87 11.40
C ASP A 7 37.03 22.96 10.90
N ASP A 8 37.54 24.11 10.60
CA ASP A 8 36.65 25.21 10.16
C ASP A 8 36.40 25.21 8.66
N GLY A 9 37.07 24.34 7.93
CA GLY A 9 36.91 24.22 6.48
C GLY A 9 36.10 23.01 6.02
N LEU A 10 36.01 21.99 6.87
CA LEU A 10 35.41 20.73 6.45
C LEU A 10 33.87 20.72 6.54
N GLN A 11 33.26 21.43 7.47
CA GLN A 11 31.81 21.51 7.54
C GLN A 11 31.20 22.34 6.41
N SER A 12 31.89 23.36 5.92
CA SER A 12 31.43 24.12 4.75
C SER A 12 31.74 23.42 3.42
N SER A 13 32.71 22.52 3.41
CA SER A 13 33.04 21.72 2.21
C SER A 13 32.24 20.43 2.12
N VAL A 14 31.56 20.05 3.19
CA VAL A 14 30.64 18.89 3.21
C VAL A 14 29.26 19.28 2.68
N SER A 15 28.93 20.59 2.59
CA SER A 15 27.75 21.04 1.88
C SER A 15 27.87 20.71 0.40
N GLY A 16 27.09 19.75 -0.07
CA GLY A 16 27.14 19.26 -1.44
C GLY A 16 27.64 17.82 -1.59
N LEU A 17 28.14 17.20 -0.53
CA LEU A 17 28.34 15.75 -0.53
C LEU A 17 26.99 15.05 -0.45
N ASN A 18 26.80 14.14 -1.38
CA ASN A 18 25.61 13.28 -1.41
C ASN A 18 26.03 11.82 -1.39
N TYR A 19 25.11 10.98 -0.98
CA TYR A 19 25.25 9.53 -1.08
C TYR A 19 24.00 8.96 -1.69
N SER A 20 24.15 7.88 -2.44
CA SER A 20 23.03 7.16 -3.05
C SER A 20 22.40 6.23 -2.01
N ALA A 21 21.09 6.34 -1.83
CA ALA A 21 20.32 5.46 -0.96
C ALA A 21 19.17 4.81 -1.73
N SER A 22 18.97 3.52 -1.45
CA SER A 22 17.84 2.78 -1.98
C SER A 22 16.73 2.72 -0.95
N PHE A 23 15.53 3.05 -1.38
CA PHE A 23 14.32 3.06 -0.55
C PHE A 23 13.37 1.96 -0.96
N LEU A 24 12.77 1.34 0.04
CA LEU A 24 11.60 0.47 -0.10
C LEU A 24 10.47 1.08 0.72
N VAL A 25 9.34 1.35 0.05
CA VAL A 25 8.14 1.94 0.67
C VAL A 25 6.97 1.01 0.42
N ILE A 26 6.48 0.40 1.50
CA ILE A 26 5.31 -0.49 1.47
C ILE A 26 4.19 0.18 2.26
N ALA A 27 3.00 0.24 1.69
CA ALA A 27 1.82 0.81 2.31
C ALA A 27 1.07 -0.19 3.20
N GLY A 28 0.14 0.28 4.00
CA GLY A 28 -0.71 -0.55 4.83
C GLY A 28 -1.60 -1.47 4.00
N GLY A 29 -1.71 -2.74 4.38
CA GLY A 29 -2.68 -3.67 3.81
C GLY A 29 -4.11 -3.35 4.27
N ALA A 30 -5.10 -3.80 3.52
CA ALA A 30 -6.52 -3.59 3.83
C ALA A 30 -7.11 -4.76 4.63
N SER A 31 -8.26 -4.54 5.26
CA SER A 31 -9.06 -5.64 5.83
C SER A 31 -9.92 -6.31 4.77
N GLY A 32 -10.22 -7.59 4.98
CA GLY A 32 -11.20 -8.32 4.16
C GLY A 32 -12.63 -7.83 4.43
N GLY A 33 -13.52 -8.10 3.51
CA GLY A 33 -14.95 -7.90 3.71
C GLY A 33 -15.60 -9.04 4.50
N THR A 34 -16.83 -8.87 4.95
CA THR A 34 -17.63 -9.90 5.61
C THR A 34 -18.93 -10.18 4.86
N ALA A 35 -19.46 -11.35 5.04
CA ALA A 35 -20.75 -11.77 4.48
C ALA A 35 -21.83 -11.90 5.56
N SER A 36 -23.10 -12.08 5.15
CA SER A 36 -24.27 -12.02 6.03
C SER A 36 -24.51 -13.25 6.92
N GLY A 37 -23.69 -14.31 6.85
CA GLY A 37 -23.83 -15.47 7.75
C GLY A 37 -23.64 -16.83 7.07
N CYS A 38 -23.60 -17.84 7.94
CA CYS A 38 -23.38 -19.25 7.56
C CYS A 38 -24.69 -19.83 6.98
N GLY A 39 -24.85 -19.88 5.69
CA GLY A 39 -26.01 -20.60 5.12
C GLY A 39 -26.39 -20.18 3.71
N ASN A 40 -26.04 -18.98 3.33
CA ASN A 40 -26.19 -18.51 1.97
C ASN A 40 -24.78 -18.49 1.39
N SER A 41 -24.57 -19.05 0.22
CA SER A 41 -23.29 -19.14 -0.50
C SER A 41 -22.61 -17.78 -0.71
N GLU A 42 -22.49 -17.00 0.36
CA GLU A 42 -21.92 -15.66 0.41
C GLU A 42 -20.54 -15.66 1.07
N GLY A 43 -19.66 -14.82 0.62
CA GLY A 43 -18.32 -14.68 1.18
C GLY A 43 -17.79 -13.28 1.02
N GLY A 44 -17.10 -12.79 2.05
CA GLY A 44 -16.39 -11.51 1.95
C GLY A 44 -15.07 -11.65 1.22
N GLY A 45 -14.75 -10.71 0.34
CA GLY A 45 -13.49 -10.66 -0.40
C GLY A 45 -12.29 -10.38 0.49
N GLY A 46 -11.10 -10.81 0.08
CA GLY A 46 -9.83 -10.51 0.76
C GLY A 46 -9.42 -9.04 0.60
N GLY A 47 -8.75 -8.47 1.62
CA GLY A 47 -8.14 -7.15 1.50
C GLY A 47 -6.91 -7.15 0.61
N GLY A 48 -6.63 -6.06 -0.09
CA GLY A 48 -5.43 -5.86 -0.88
C GLY A 48 -4.20 -5.65 0.00
N ALA A 49 -3.03 -6.08 -0.46
CA ALA A 49 -1.77 -6.04 0.32
C ALA A 49 -1.21 -4.63 0.54
N GLY A 50 -1.67 -3.63 -0.16
CA GLY A 50 -1.03 -2.33 -0.26
C GLY A 50 -0.05 -2.24 -1.42
N GLY A 51 0.40 -1.03 -1.71
CA GLY A 51 1.37 -0.76 -2.76
C GLY A 51 2.79 -1.09 -2.31
N TYR A 52 3.63 -1.41 -3.27
CA TYR A 52 5.06 -1.63 -3.12
C TYR A 52 5.79 -0.68 -4.08
N ARG A 53 6.70 0.15 -3.54
CA ARG A 53 7.49 1.09 -4.35
C ARG A 53 8.95 1.05 -3.95
N THR A 54 9.83 1.07 -4.95
CA THR A 54 11.26 1.22 -4.76
C THR A 54 11.76 2.47 -5.47
N SER A 55 12.84 3.04 -4.97
CA SER A 55 13.55 4.11 -5.63
C SER A 55 14.98 4.16 -5.12
N THR A 56 15.89 4.63 -5.95
CA THR A 56 17.25 4.97 -5.53
C THR A 56 17.44 6.47 -5.80
N GLN A 57 17.79 7.22 -4.77
CA GLN A 57 17.94 8.67 -4.86
C GLN A 57 19.19 9.13 -4.12
N ASN A 58 19.72 10.27 -4.52
CA ASN A 58 20.82 10.92 -3.83
C ASN A 58 20.29 11.75 -2.66
N ILE A 59 20.92 11.59 -1.51
CA ILE A 59 20.61 12.33 -0.29
C ILE A 59 21.81 13.23 0.03
N ASN A 60 21.56 14.50 0.28
CA ASN A 60 22.58 15.40 0.78
C ASN A 60 22.83 15.16 2.28
N ILE A 61 24.08 15.25 2.68
CA ILE A 61 24.44 15.15 4.11
C ILE A 61 23.77 16.31 4.87
N GLY A 62 23.19 16.00 6.01
CA GLY A 62 22.49 16.96 6.88
C GLY A 62 21.00 17.18 6.55
N GLU A 63 20.50 16.56 5.50
CA GLU A 63 19.05 16.63 5.17
C GLU A 63 18.19 15.79 6.11
N THR A 64 17.02 16.32 6.43
CA THR A 64 16.01 15.60 7.22
C THR A 64 15.11 14.81 6.29
N ILE A 65 15.01 13.51 6.53
CA ILE A 65 14.08 12.62 5.83
C ILE A 65 12.90 12.34 6.75
N THR A 66 11.70 12.60 6.26
CA THR A 66 10.46 12.26 6.96
C THR A 66 9.91 10.96 6.39
N VAL A 67 9.69 9.98 7.26
CA VAL A 67 9.09 8.69 6.93
C VAL A 67 7.72 8.63 7.58
N THR A 68 6.70 8.38 6.76
CA THR A 68 5.34 8.09 7.22
C THR A 68 5.04 6.63 6.94
N VAL A 69 4.63 5.91 7.97
CA VAL A 69 4.19 4.50 7.86
C VAL A 69 2.67 4.48 7.98
N GLY A 70 2.01 3.97 6.94
CA GLY A 70 0.56 3.85 6.90
C GLY A 70 0.06 2.65 7.70
N ASP A 71 -1.05 2.82 8.38
CA ASP A 71 -1.73 1.76 9.14
C ASP A 71 -2.44 0.78 8.21
N GLY A 72 -2.61 -0.47 8.67
CA GLY A 72 -3.50 -1.43 8.05
C GLY A 72 -4.97 -1.01 8.17
N GLY A 73 -5.80 -1.48 7.25
CA GLY A 73 -7.25 -1.29 7.34
C GLY A 73 -7.81 -1.89 8.63
N ALA A 74 -8.55 -1.07 9.38
CA ALA A 74 -9.12 -1.51 10.65
C ALA A 74 -9.99 -2.76 10.47
N ALA A 75 -9.94 -3.66 11.46
CA ALA A 75 -10.84 -4.81 11.48
C ALA A 75 -12.30 -4.37 11.44
N ILE A 76 -13.13 -5.17 10.79
CA ILE A 76 -14.56 -4.91 10.65
C ILE A 76 -15.40 -5.92 11.43
N SER A 77 -16.46 -5.39 12.04
CA SER A 77 -17.58 -6.10 12.64
C SER A 77 -18.74 -5.12 12.56
N PRO A 78 -19.85 -5.34 11.97
CA PRO A 78 -20.63 -6.56 11.92
C PRO A 78 -20.53 -7.32 10.59
N SER A 79 -21.40 -8.35 10.45
CA SER A 79 -21.58 -9.09 9.19
C SER A 79 -22.03 -8.19 8.04
N ASN A 80 -21.78 -8.64 6.81
CA ASN A 80 -22.10 -7.94 5.56
C ASN A 80 -21.57 -6.51 5.46
N THR A 81 -20.28 -6.35 5.82
CA THR A 81 -19.58 -5.06 5.78
C THR A 81 -18.37 -5.14 4.85
N GLN A 82 -18.17 -4.09 4.08
CA GLN A 82 -16.99 -3.95 3.22
C GLN A 82 -15.75 -3.70 4.07
N GLY A 83 -14.64 -4.30 3.66
CA GLY A 83 -13.34 -4.08 4.31
C GLY A 83 -12.87 -2.63 4.23
N ASN A 84 -12.12 -2.22 5.23
CA ASN A 84 -11.47 -0.91 5.27
C ASN A 84 -10.16 -0.95 4.47
N SER A 85 -9.91 0.10 3.70
CA SER A 85 -8.62 0.27 3.01
C SER A 85 -7.50 0.55 3.99
N GLY A 86 -6.28 0.16 3.62
CA GLY A 86 -5.07 0.57 4.33
C GLY A 86 -4.71 2.02 4.05
N SER A 87 -3.76 2.55 4.82
CA SER A 87 -3.25 3.91 4.68
C SER A 87 -1.96 3.95 3.86
N ASN A 88 -1.68 5.10 3.26
CA ASN A 88 -0.47 5.31 2.47
C ASN A 88 0.78 5.37 3.36
N SER A 89 1.89 4.84 2.84
CA SER A 89 3.23 5.11 3.37
C SER A 89 3.98 6.06 2.45
N SER A 90 4.85 6.88 3.00
CA SER A 90 5.65 7.81 2.19
C SER A 90 7.02 8.13 2.77
N ILE A 91 7.92 8.53 1.89
CA ILE A 91 9.22 9.13 2.22
C ILE A 91 9.31 10.48 1.55
N THR A 92 9.66 11.52 2.31
CA THR A 92 9.84 12.89 1.83
C THR A 92 11.09 13.50 2.46
N GLY A 93 11.69 14.46 1.79
CA GLY A 93 12.86 15.20 2.28
C GLY A 93 13.28 16.27 1.31
N ALA A 94 14.07 17.23 1.76
CA ALA A 94 14.63 18.23 0.86
C ALA A 94 15.55 17.54 -0.18
N GLY A 95 15.44 17.93 -1.44
CA GLY A 95 16.18 17.31 -2.53
C GLY A 95 15.71 15.90 -2.94
N LEU A 96 14.77 15.30 -2.22
CA LEU A 96 14.19 14.02 -2.60
C LEU A 96 12.92 14.18 -3.43
N THR A 97 12.77 13.32 -4.43
CA THR A 97 11.47 13.08 -5.04
C THR A 97 10.63 12.26 -4.07
N THR A 98 9.50 12.81 -3.65
CA THR A 98 8.58 12.10 -2.74
C THR A 98 8.17 10.76 -3.32
N ILE A 99 8.29 9.72 -2.50
CA ILE A 99 7.79 8.38 -2.81
C ILE A 99 6.56 8.16 -1.94
N THR A 100 5.42 7.91 -2.58
CA THR A 100 4.20 7.52 -1.87
C THR A 100 3.72 6.17 -2.41
N SER A 101 3.55 5.21 -1.54
CA SER A 101 2.90 3.94 -1.80
C SER A 101 1.47 3.98 -1.28
N ALA A 102 0.51 3.58 -2.10
CA ALA A 102 -0.92 3.67 -1.76
C ALA A 102 -1.37 2.46 -0.93
N GLY A 103 -2.24 2.70 0.03
CA GLY A 103 -2.83 1.63 0.85
C GLY A 103 -3.57 0.60 0.01
N GLY A 104 -3.71 -0.61 0.52
CA GLY A 104 -4.49 -1.67 -0.08
C GLY A 104 -5.99 -1.35 -0.11
N GLY A 105 -6.69 -1.81 -1.14
CA GLY A 105 -8.13 -1.70 -1.23
C GLY A 105 -8.86 -2.72 -0.37
N GLY A 106 -9.91 -2.32 0.35
CA GLY A 106 -10.74 -3.18 1.18
C GLY A 106 -11.46 -4.27 0.39
N GLY A 107 -11.61 -5.45 0.99
CA GLY A 107 -12.35 -6.56 0.40
C GLY A 107 -13.85 -6.26 0.30
N GLY A 108 -14.49 -6.71 -0.78
CA GLY A 108 -15.93 -6.58 -0.98
C GLY A 108 -16.73 -7.38 0.06
N LYS A 109 -17.84 -6.83 0.51
CA LYS A 109 -18.87 -7.64 1.21
C LYS A 109 -19.57 -8.57 0.22
N ALA A 110 -20.52 -9.37 0.68
CA ALA A 110 -21.30 -10.26 -0.19
C ALA A 110 -21.77 -9.56 -1.48
N ALA A 111 -21.53 -10.18 -2.64
CA ALA A 111 -21.91 -9.72 -3.98
C ALA A 111 -21.43 -8.28 -4.32
N THR A 112 -20.42 -7.76 -3.63
CA THR A 112 -19.94 -6.40 -3.84
C THR A 112 -18.48 -6.40 -4.27
N ALA A 113 -18.13 -5.50 -5.16
CA ALA A 113 -16.75 -5.32 -5.62
C ALA A 113 -15.83 -4.95 -4.46
N GLY A 114 -14.59 -5.43 -4.54
CA GLY A 114 -13.50 -4.88 -3.73
C GLY A 114 -13.19 -3.43 -4.13
N THR A 115 -12.59 -2.65 -3.21
CA THR A 115 -12.17 -1.30 -3.50
C THR A 115 -10.80 -1.27 -4.17
N ALA A 116 -10.57 -0.19 -4.95
CA ALA A 116 -9.27 0.07 -5.54
C ALA A 116 -8.24 0.50 -4.48
N GLY A 117 -6.96 0.30 -4.78
CA GLY A 117 -5.86 0.69 -3.91
C GLY A 117 -4.51 0.49 -4.59
N GLY A 118 -3.41 0.62 -3.83
CA GLY A 118 -2.09 0.23 -4.31
C GLY A 118 -2.10 -1.22 -4.80
N SER A 119 -2.75 -2.11 -4.03
CA SER A 119 -3.23 -3.42 -4.49
C SER A 119 -4.73 -3.47 -4.25
N GLY A 120 -5.51 -3.96 -5.21
CA GLY A 120 -6.96 -3.98 -5.12
C GLY A 120 -7.49 -5.03 -4.15
N GLY A 121 -8.65 -4.77 -3.53
CA GLY A 121 -9.38 -5.73 -2.73
C GLY A 121 -10.09 -6.77 -3.58
N GLY A 122 -10.28 -7.97 -3.08
CA GLY A 122 -11.06 -9.03 -3.73
C GLY A 122 -12.57 -8.76 -3.69
N GLY A 123 -13.28 -9.24 -4.69
CA GLY A 123 -14.74 -9.16 -4.73
C GLY A 123 -15.40 -10.19 -3.81
N GLY A 124 -16.53 -9.85 -3.24
CA GLY A 124 -17.35 -10.75 -2.43
C GLY A 124 -18.13 -11.75 -3.27
N ALA A 125 -18.23 -13.00 -2.78
CA ALA A 125 -19.12 -13.99 -3.34
C ALA A 125 -20.59 -13.67 -3.00
N GLY A 126 -21.50 -14.10 -3.82
CA GLY A 126 -22.93 -13.93 -3.57
C GLY A 126 -23.76 -14.32 -4.76
N PRO A 127 -25.08 -14.04 -4.70
CA PRO A 127 -25.95 -14.27 -5.84
C PRO A 127 -25.47 -13.45 -7.04
N SER A 128 -25.71 -13.98 -8.24
CA SER A 128 -25.26 -13.41 -9.49
C SER A 128 -25.81 -11.99 -9.75
N PRO A 129 -24.96 -11.01 -10.12
CA PRO A 129 -23.51 -11.14 -10.30
C PRO A 129 -22.72 -11.02 -8.99
N ALA A 130 -21.67 -11.84 -8.85
CA ALA A 130 -20.71 -11.71 -7.76
C ALA A 130 -19.90 -10.40 -7.89
N GLY A 131 -19.23 -10.00 -6.80
CA GLY A 131 -18.43 -8.79 -6.77
C GLY A 131 -17.19 -8.89 -7.64
N ALA A 132 -16.90 -7.85 -8.40
CA ALA A 132 -15.63 -7.71 -9.12
C ALA A 132 -14.47 -7.47 -8.17
N GLY A 133 -13.26 -7.82 -8.59
CA GLY A 133 -12.04 -7.38 -7.90
C GLY A 133 -11.81 -5.88 -8.04
N GLY A 134 -11.29 -5.25 -7.00
CA GLY A 134 -10.85 -3.86 -7.02
C GLY A 134 -9.62 -3.67 -7.90
N ALA A 135 -9.47 -2.51 -8.51
CA ALA A 135 -8.29 -2.15 -9.27
C ALA A 135 -7.08 -1.99 -8.37
N GLY A 136 -5.96 -2.58 -8.76
CA GLY A 136 -4.63 -2.29 -8.21
C GLY A 136 -3.99 -1.12 -8.92
N ASP A 137 -2.76 -0.81 -8.51
CA ASP A 137 -1.98 0.30 -9.09
C ASP A 137 -2.79 1.60 -9.18
N THR A 138 -3.47 1.92 -8.10
CA THR A 138 -4.29 3.14 -7.99
C THR A 138 -3.79 4.01 -6.83
N PRO A 139 -3.28 5.23 -7.13
CA PRO A 139 -3.07 5.80 -8.46
C PRO A 139 -2.01 5.03 -9.25
N SER A 140 -2.09 5.11 -10.59
CA SER A 140 -1.14 4.39 -11.45
C SER A 140 0.29 4.91 -11.31
N THR A 141 1.25 3.98 -11.30
CA THR A 141 2.68 4.26 -11.14
C THR A 141 3.51 3.44 -12.12
N THR A 142 4.77 3.84 -12.31
CA THR A 142 5.74 3.09 -13.11
C THR A 142 7.01 2.87 -12.27
N PRO A 143 7.40 1.61 -11.96
CA PRO A 143 6.62 0.38 -12.15
C PRO A 143 5.29 0.38 -11.40
N ALA A 144 4.37 -0.53 -11.76
CA ALA A 144 3.09 -0.68 -11.06
C ALA A 144 3.31 -1.05 -9.59
N GLN A 145 2.59 -0.39 -8.68
CA GLN A 145 2.77 -0.58 -7.25
C GLN A 145 1.99 -1.78 -6.67
N GLY A 146 1.10 -2.39 -7.45
CA GLY A 146 0.32 -3.52 -7.02
C GLY A 146 -0.59 -4.07 -8.12
N ASN A 147 -1.30 -5.12 -7.78
CA ASN A 147 -2.13 -5.89 -8.70
C ASN A 147 -3.62 -5.76 -8.36
N ASN A 148 -4.47 -6.03 -9.36
CA ASN A 148 -5.91 -6.10 -9.15
C ASN A 148 -6.28 -7.22 -8.17
N GLY A 149 -7.34 -7.04 -7.43
CA GLY A 149 -7.99 -8.10 -6.67
C GLY A 149 -8.70 -9.09 -7.60
N GLY A 150 -8.89 -10.32 -7.13
CA GLY A 150 -9.70 -11.32 -7.82
C GLY A 150 -11.19 -11.03 -7.70
N ALA A 151 -11.96 -11.38 -8.73
CA ALA A 151 -13.43 -11.37 -8.63
C ALA A 151 -13.92 -12.48 -7.70
N GLY A 152 -15.04 -12.25 -7.03
CA GLY A 152 -15.82 -13.30 -6.43
C GLY A 152 -16.47 -14.18 -7.49
N SER A 153 -17.04 -15.31 -7.09
CA SER A 153 -17.87 -16.15 -7.95
C SER A 153 -19.27 -16.27 -7.43
N ASP A 154 -20.20 -16.55 -8.34
CA ASP A 154 -21.60 -16.78 -8.00
C ASP A 154 -21.72 -17.93 -7.00
N ASN A 155 -22.34 -17.66 -5.89
CA ASN A 155 -22.74 -18.63 -4.87
C ASN A 155 -21.64 -19.49 -4.22
N SER A 156 -20.33 -19.14 -4.26
CA SER A 156 -19.38 -20.03 -3.56
C SER A 156 -18.03 -19.49 -3.14
N ARG A 157 -17.42 -18.57 -3.86
CA ARG A 157 -16.03 -18.20 -3.58
C ARG A 157 -15.81 -16.69 -3.63
N ALA A 158 -15.28 -16.17 -2.55
CA ALA A 158 -14.80 -14.79 -2.53
C ALA A 158 -13.49 -14.64 -3.31
N GLY A 159 -13.28 -13.47 -3.90
CA GLY A 159 -12.06 -13.13 -4.57
C GLY A 159 -10.92 -12.87 -3.58
N ALA A 160 -9.70 -13.23 -3.95
CA ALA A 160 -8.51 -12.87 -3.19
C ALA A 160 -8.19 -11.38 -3.36
N GLY A 161 -7.55 -10.77 -2.35
CA GLY A 161 -6.94 -9.46 -2.52
C GLY A 161 -5.78 -9.50 -3.51
N GLY A 162 -5.49 -8.38 -4.17
CA GLY A 162 -4.33 -8.22 -5.03
C GLY A 162 -3.03 -8.25 -4.22
N GLY A 163 -1.99 -8.90 -4.74
CA GLY A 163 -0.65 -8.85 -4.20
C GLY A 163 0.02 -7.51 -4.48
N ALA A 164 1.01 -7.14 -3.66
CA ALA A 164 1.85 -5.99 -3.91
C ALA A 164 2.61 -6.15 -5.23
N GLY A 165 2.83 -5.05 -5.93
CA GLY A 165 3.60 -5.00 -7.16
C GLY A 165 5.11 -4.97 -6.89
N GLY A 166 5.90 -5.01 -7.93
CA GLY A 166 7.37 -4.93 -7.90
C GLY A 166 7.94 -5.16 -9.27
#